data_9f5ca0fda23a5855f065427cfb8375a7
#
_entry.id   9f5ca0fda23a5855f065427cfb8375a7
#
_cell.length_a   1.000
_cell.length_b   1.000
_cell.length_c   1.000
_cell.angle_alpha   90.00
_cell.angle_beta   90.00
_cell.angle_gamma   90.00
#
_symmetry.space_group_name_H-M   'P 1'
#
loop_
_entity.id
_entity.type
_entity.pdbx_description
1 polymer ?
#
loop_
_entity_poly.entity_id
_entity_poly.type
_entity_poly.pdbx_seq_one_letter_code
_entity_poly.pdbx_strand_id
1 'polypeptide(L)'
;MPAFDTDHHTTTCFIMRHAPTEWNGAGRIQGQADSPLTPIGKTWAACWGSQLTDLGLQRILSSDTGRAVATARHINQTLQLPLSHDNRLREQDWGQWTGQTMADIRTTQRDLFKQQENRGWSFCPPGGEERLAVLTRSLEALREAGRRWPHKRLLVVTHEGVLKCLVYHLAIIHSCGRAFDRMAPYHLHRLTITGNDIVLDQMNTLAFRPPAA
;
A
#
# COMPACT_ATOMS: atom_id res chain seq x y z
N MET A 1 21.16 21.15 -32.90
CA MET A 1 20.09 20.41 -32.21
C MET A 1 20.48 20.41 -30.75
N PRO A 2 19.77 21.07 -29.84
CA PRO A 2 20.09 20.94 -28.43
C PRO A 2 19.77 19.48 -28.01
N ALA A 3 20.75 18.82 -27.41
CA ALA A 3 20.56 17.54 -26.78
C ALA A 3 19.49 17.71 -25.68
N PHE A 4 18.38 16.99 -25.80
CA PHE A 4 17.45 16.84 -24.67
C PHE A 4 18.21 16.07 -23.60
N ASP A 5 18.74 16.81 -22.63
CA ASP A 5 19.27 16.26 -21.39
C ASP A 5 18.05 15.69 -20.64
N THR A 6 17.76 14.42 -20.89
CA THR A 6 16.77 13.66 -20.12
C THR A 6 17.45 13.26 -18.82
N ASP A 7 17.66 14.24 -17.94
CA ASP A 7 17.98 13.95 -16.55
C ASP A 7 16.75 13.24 -15.94
N HIS A 8 16.73 11.92 -16.07
CA HIS A 8 15.64 11.09 -15.60
C HIS A 8 15.64 11.08 -14.06
N HIS A 9 14.94 12.06 -13.49
CA HIS A 9 14.74 12.20 -12.05
C HIS A 9 14.15 10.91 -11.48
N THR A 10 14.96 10.18 -10.71
CA THR A 10 14.57 8.90 -10.12
C THR A 10 14.18 9.08 -8.66
N THR A 11 12.99 8.62 -8.29
CA THR A 11 12.49 8.61 -6.92
C THR A 11 12.32 7.17 -6.45
N THR A 12 12.86 6.84 -5.28
CA THR A 12 12.70 5.51 -4.69
C THR A 12 11.54 5.53 -3.67
N CYS A 13 10.59 4.63 -3.81
CA CYS A 13 9.48 4.45 -2.88
C CYS A 13 9.59 3.10 -2.16
N PHE A 14 9.53 3.14 -0.84
CA PHE A 14 9.35 1.97 0.01
C PHE A 14 7.89 1.95 0.45
N ILE A 15 7.13 0.96 -0.03
CA ILE A 15 5.68 0.90 0.19
C ILE A 15 5.31 -0.21 1.17
N MET A 16 4.41 0.08 2.11
CA MET A 16 3.98 -0.85 3.15
C MET A 16 2.50 -0.70 3.51
N ARG A 17 1.95 -1.74 4.13
CA ARG A 17 0.63 -1.72 4.74
C ARG A 17 0.66 -1.01 6.10
N HIS A 18 -0.46 -0.38 6.48
CA HIS A 18 -0.68 0.11 7.84
C HIS A 18 -0.57 -1.01 8.89
N ALA A 19 -0.31 -0.65 10.14
CA ALA A 19 -0.21 -1.55 11.29
C ALA A 19 -1.58 -2.18 11.64
N PRO A 20 -1.59 -3.27 12.45
CA PRO A 20 -2.81 -3.98 12.83
C PRO A 20 -3.86 -3.09 13.49
N THR A 21 -5.12 -3.25 13.04
CA THR A 21 -6.30 -2.58 13.57
C THR A 21 -7.24 -3.57 14.28
N GLU A 22 -8.20 -3.06 15.04
CA GLU A 22 -9.21 -3.88 15.70
C GLU A 22 -10.01 -4.73 14.70
N TRP A 23 -10.39 -4.15 13.54
CA TRP A 23 -11.10 -4.89 12.51
C TRP A 23 -10.23 -5.94 11.81
N ASN A 24 -8.91 -5.75 11.76
CA ASN A 24 -8.02 -6.83 11.31
C ASN A 24 -8.07 -8.02 12.27
N GLY A 25 -8.04 -7.77 13.60
CA GLY A 25 -8.19 -8.81 14.62
C GLY A 25 -9.52 -9.53 14.55
N ALA A 26 -10.59 -8.82 14.23
CA ALA A 26 -11.94 -9.38 14.06
C ALA A 26 -12.19 -10.01 12.66
N GLY A 27 -11.21 -10.00 11.75
CA GLY A 27 -11.35 -10.51 10.38
C GLY A 27 -12.33 -9.72 9.51
N ARG A 28 -12.67 -8.47 9.89
CA ARG A 28 -13.62 -7.62 9.17
C ARG A 28 -12.95 -6.83 8.04
N ILE A 29 -13.62 -6.74 6.92
CA ILE A 29 -13.25 -5.92 5.78
C ILE A 29 -13.45 -4.44 6.16
N GLN A 30 -12.39 -3.65 6.04
CA GLN A 30 -12.45 -2.22 6.38
C GLN A 30 -12.88 -1.36 5.19
N GLY A 31 -12.37 -1.66 4.00
CA GLY A 31 -12.56 -0.77 2.88
C GLY A 31 -12.12 0.65 3.22
N GLN A 32 -12.97 1.64 2.91
CA GLN A 32 -12.75 3.04 3.27
C GLN A 32 -13.32 3.43 4.65
N ALA A 33 -14.06 2.56 5.33
CA ALA A 33 -14.36 2.75 6.75
C ALA A 33 -13.08 2.61 7.57
N ASP A 34 -13.06 3.23 8.73
CA ASP A 34 -11.85 3.26 9.57
C ASP A 34 -12.05 2.49 10.88
N SER A 35 -10.97 1.88 11.34
CA SER A 35 -10.88 1.17 12.60
C SER A 35 -9.56 1.52 13.26
N PRO A 36 -9.52 1.83 14.56
CA PRO A 36 -8.32 2.25 15.25
C PRO A 36 -7.26 1.14 15.27
N LEU A 37 -6.00 1.54 15.35
CA LEU A 37 -4.90 0.61 15.61
C LEU A 37 -5.12 -0.06 16.96
N THR A 38 -4.89 -1.37 17.03
CA THR A 38 -4.81 -2.07 18.32
C THR A 38 -3.65 -1.53 19.16
N PRO A 39 -3.63 -1.74 20.49
CA PRO A 39 -2.48 -1.43 21.33
C PRO A 39 -1.18 -2.04 20.78
N ILE A 40 -1.24 -3.33 20.37
CA ILE A 40 -0.13 -4.02 19.71
C ILE A 40 0.25 -3.35 18.38
N GLY A 41 -0.74 -2.95 17.57
CA GLY A 41 -0.51 -2.25 16.30
C GLY A 41 0.23 -0.92 16.48
N LYS A 42 -0.09 -0.15 17.52
CA LYS A 42 0.62 1.08 17.88
C LYS A 42 2.09 0.80 18.25
N THR A 43 2.31 -0.21 19.08
CA THR A 43 3.65 -0.65 19.48
C THR A 43 4.47 -1.11 18.27
N TRP A 44 3.88 -1.90 17.38
CA TRP A 44 4.55 -2.33 16.15
C TRP A 44 4.94 -1.14 15.28
N ALA A 45 4.01 -0.22 15.02
CA ALA A 45 4.29 0.95 14.19
C ALA A 45 5.42 1.82 14.77
N ALA A 46 5.48 1.98 16.09
CA ALA A 46 6.60 2.68 16.75
C ALA A 46 7.94 1.94 16.54
N CYS A 47 7.97 0.62 16.74
CA CYS A 47 9.17 -0.19 16.51
C CYS A 47 9.64 -0.21 15.04
N TRP A 48 8.70 -0.12 14.09
CA TRP A 48 9.06 -0.06 12.68
C TRP A 48 9.85 1.20 12.33
N GLY A 49 9.62 2.31 13.04
CA GLY A 49 10.41 3.52 12.87
C GLY A 49 11.91 3.25 13.00
N SER A 50 12.34 2.53 14.04
CA SER A 50 13.74 2.18 14.24
C SER A 50 14.29 1.22 13.16
N GLN A 51 13.46 0.33 12.62
CA GLN A 51 13.87 -0.61 11.56
C GLN A 51 14.05 0.08 10.20
N LEU A 52 13.55 1.30 10.05
CA LEU A 52 13.58 2.07 8.80
C LEU A 52 14.69 3.13 8.75
N THR A 53 15.44 3.34 9.83
CA THR A 53 16.46 4.42 9.93
C THR A 53 17.54 4.33 8.86
N ASP A 54 18.01 3.12 8.54
CA ASP A 54 19.12 2.88 7.62
C ASP A 54 18.72 2.97 6.14
N LEU A 55 17.42 3.16 5.85
CA LEU A 55 16.94 3.27 4.48
C LEU A 55 17.17 4.65 3.84
N GLY A 56 17.68 5.63 4.59
CA GLY A 56 17.92 6.99 4.10
C GLY A 56 16.62 7.69 3.63
N LEU A 57 15.50 7.41 4.27
CA LEU A 57 14.20 8.02 3.96
C LEU A 57 14.25 9.53 4.20
N GLN A 58 13.54 10.27 3.36
CA GLN A 58 13.52 11.73 3.40
C GLN A 58 12.11 12.31 3.53
N ARG A 59 11.08 11.50 3.29
CA ARG A 59 9.67 11.87 3.41
C ARG A 59 8.79 10.67 3.68
N ILE A 60 7.62 10.93 4.24
CA ILE A 60 6.55 9.95 4.38
C ILE A 60 5.33 10.46 3.59
N LEU A 61 4.77 9.61 2.75
CA LEU A 61 3.48 9.77 2.11
C LEU A 61 2.54 8.70 2.63
N SER A 62 1.35 9.04 3.09
CA SER A 62 0.40 8.03 3.55
C SER A 62 -0.98 8.21 2.91
N SER A 63 -1.76 7.13 2.86
CA SER A 63 -3.21 7.26 2.76
C SER A 63 -3.72 8.19 3.86
N ASP A 64 -4.80 8.89 3.59
CA ASP A 64 -5.44 9.83 4.54
C ASP A 64 -6.44 9.14 5.50
N THR A 65 -6.62 7.80 5.41
CA THR A 65 -7.43 7.05 6.38
C THR A 65 -6.76 7.03 7.76
N GLY A 66 -7.55 7.07 8.83
CA GLY A 66 -7.04 7.21 10.21
C GLY A 66 -6.01 6.15 10.59
N ARG A 67 -6.20 4.87 10.20
CA ARG A 67 -5.25 3.78 10.48
C ARG A 67 -3.90 3.96 9.77
N ALA A 68 -3.90 4.46 8.53
CA ALA A 68 -2.67 4.72 7.79
C ALA A 68 -1.95 5.95 8.34
N VAL A 69 -2.70 7.01 8.62
CA VAL A 69 -2.19 8.23 9.28
C VAL A 69 -1.60 7.92 10.65
N ALA A 70 -2.30 7.14 11.47
CA ALA A 70 -1.81 6.73 12.79
C ALA A 70 -0.52 5.91 12.67
N THR A 71 -0.46 4.94 11.74
CA THR A 71 0.75 4.15 11.48
C THR A 71 1.91 5.06 11.08
N ALA A 72 1.70 5.95 10.11
CA ALA A 72 2.72 6.88 9.65
C ALA A 72 3.22 7.81 10.77
N ARG A 73 2.32 8.30 11.63
CA ARG A 73 2.68 9.13 12.79
C ARG A 73 3.52 8.38 13.82
N HIS A 74 3.18 7.12 14.14
CA HIS A 74 3.96 6.31 15.08
C HIS A 74 5.37 6.03 14.53
N ILE A 75 5.48 5.64 13.26
CA ILE A 75 6.77 5.48 12.58
C ILE A 75 7.56 6.80 12.64
N ASN A 76 6.90 7.92 12.40
CA ASN A 76 7.52 9.23 12.30
C ASN A 76 7.98 9.82 13.65
N GLN A 77 7.57 9.24 14.78
CA GLN A 77 8.13 9.59 16.07
C GLN A 77 9.65 9.39 16.11
N THR A 78 10.15 8.36 15.41
CA THR A 78 11.58 8.07 15.28
C THR A 78 12.21 8.80 14.10
N LEU A 79 11.55 8.82 12.95
CA LEU A 79 12.17 9.31 11.71
C LEU A 79 12.18 10.84 11.58
N GLN A 80 11.23 11.53 12.20
CA GLN A 80 11.10 13.00 12.21
C GLN A 80 11.10 13.63 10.80
N LEU A 81 10.43 12.98 9.83
CA LEU A 81 10.40 13.37 8.43
C LEU A 81 9.14 14.19 8.09
N PRO A 82 9.17 15.02 7.03
CA PRO A 82 7.96 15.64 6.49
C PRO A 82 6.95 14.56 6.08
N LEU A 83 5.72 14.68 6.59
CA LEU A 83 4.59 13.77 6.36
C LEU A 83 3.52 14.46 5.51
N SER A 84 3.06 13.78 4.45
CA SER A 84 1.98 14.21 3.58
C SER A 84 0.96 13.09 3.41
N HIS A 85 -0.27 13.44 3.00
CA HIS A 85 -1.36 12.49 2.80
C HIS A 85 -1.90 12.59 1.37
N ASP A 86 -2.38 11.44 0.83
CA ASP A 86 -3.01 11.37 -0.49
C ASP A 86 -4.19 10.39 -0.44
N ASN A 87 -5.39 10.87 -0.77
CA ASN A 87 -6.60 10.07 -0.77
C ASN A 87 -6.63 8.99 -1.86
N ARG A 88 -5.82 9.15 -2.92
CA ARG A 88 -5.66 8.13 -3.97
C ARG A 88 -4.95 6.86 -3.48
N LEU A 89 -4.36 6.90 -2.28
CA LEU A 89 -3.77 5.74 -1.60
C LEU A 89 -4.73 5.04 -0.63
N ARG A 90 -6.01 5.44 -0.55
CA ARG A 90 -7.05 4.75 0.26
C ARG A 90 -7.21 3.30 -0.19
N GLU A 91 -7.67 2.46 0.76
CA GLU A 91 -8.05 1.08 0.47
C GLU A 91 -9.17 1.03 -0.59
N GLN A 92 -9.29 -0.10 -1.29
CA GLN A 92 -10.44 -0.36 -2.14
C GLN A 92 -11.71 -0.13 -1.35
N ASP A 93 -12.68 0.59 -1.93
CA ASP A 93 -14.01 0.66 -1.34
C ASP A 93 -14.70 -0.70 -1.53
N TRP A 94 -15.10 -1.30 -0.42
CA TRP A 94 -15.77 -2.59 -0.40
C TRP A 94 -17.30 -2.46 -0.36
N GLY A 95 -17.83 -1.23 -0.43
CA GLY A 95 -19.27 -0.95 -0.53
C GLY A 95 -20.05 -1.71 0.53
N GLN A 96 -21.05 -2.50 0.10
CA GLN A 96 -21.94 -3.26 0.98
C GLN A 96 -21.23 -4.39 1.75
N TRP A 97 -20.01 -4.76 1.37
CA TRP A 97 -19.23 -5.77 2.09
C TRP A 97 -18.35 -5.19 3.20
N THR A 98 -18.31 -3.87 3.34
CA THR A 98 -17.60 -3.20 4.43
C THR A 98 -18.19 -3.60 5.79
N GLY A 99 -17.32 -3.97 6.74
CA GLY A 99 -17.69 -4.44 8.08
C GLY A 99 -18.03 -5.92 8.18
N GLN A 100 -18.28 -6.61 7.05
CA GLN A 100 -18.48 -8.05 7.02
C GLN A 100 -17.15 -8.81 7.07
N THR A 101 -17.19 -10.09 7.43
CA THR A 101 -16.03 -10.97 7.27
C THR A 101 -16.06 -11.67 5.91
N MET A 102 -14.89 -12.11 5.42
CA MET A 102 -14.84 -12.93 4.20
C MET A 102 -15.60 -14.25 4.36
N ALA A 103 -15.69 -14.79 5.57
CA ALA A 103 -16.47 -16.00 5.87
C ALA A 103 -17.97 -15.73 5.69
N ASP A 104 -18.48 -14.63 6.22
CA ASP A 104 -19.89 -14.23 6.09
C ASP A 104 -20.27 -14.06 4.61
N ILE A 105 -19.47 -13.33 3.85
CA ILE A 105 -19.72 -13.09 2.41
C ILE A 105 -19.74 -14.41 1.63
N ARG A 106 -18.77 -15.29 1.88
CA ARG A 106 -18.69 -16.59 1.21
C ARG A 106 -19.83 -17.54 1.58
N THR A 107 -20.45 -17.34 2.73
CA THR A 107 -21.60 -18.12 3.19
C THR A 107 -22.91 -17.54 2.68
N THR A 108 -23.12 -16.23 2.84
CA THR A 108 -24.41 -15.57 2.57
C THR A 108 -24.55 -15.08 1.12
N GLN A 109 -23.43 -14.81 0.44
CA GLN A 109 -23.41 -14.22 -0.91
C GLN A 109 -22.45 -14.97 -1.85
N ARG A 110 -22.36 -16.28 -1.69
CA ARG A 110 -21.38 -17.15 -2.35
C ARG A 110 -21.30 -16.97 -3.87
N ASP A 111 -22.45 -16.97 -4.52
CA ASP A 111 -22.49 -16.92 -6.00
C ASP A 111 -22.07 -15.54 -6.52
N LEU A 112 -22.54 -14.48 -5.87
CA LEU A 112 -22.13 -13.12 -6.18
C LEU A 112 -20.60 -12.94 -5.95
N PHE A 113 -20.07 -13.46 -4.84
CA PHE A 113 -18.65 -13.38 -4.56
C PHE A 113 -17.82 -14.10 -5.61
N LYS A 114 -18.20 -15.34 -5.99
CA LYS A 114 -17.54 -16.09 -7.07
C LYS A 114 -17.61 -15.37 -8.41
N GLN A 115 -18.78 -14.82 -8.75
CA GLN A 115 -18.94 -14.04 -9.97
C GLN A 115 -17.96 -12.87 -10.00
N GLN A 116 -17.81 -12.14 -8.88
CA GLN A 116 -16.86 -11.04 -8.78
C GLN A 116 -15.41 -11.51 -8.83
N GLU A 117 -15.03 -12.60 -8.12
CA GLU A 117 -13.66 -13.15 -8.18
C GLU A 117 -13.24 -13.49 -9.63
N ASN A 118 -14.13 -14.06 -10.41
CA ASN A 118 -13.85 -14.44 -11.80
C ASN A 118 -13.64 -13.24 -12.75
N ARG A 119 -14.00 -12.03 -12.32
CA ARG A 119 -13.80 -10.80 -13.12
C ARG A 119 -12.37 -10.27 -13.07
N GLY A 120 -11.49 -10.83 -12.23
CA GLY A 120 -10.08 -10.43 -12.14
C GLY A 120 -9.91 -8.94 -11.79
N TRP A 121 -9.38 -8.15 -12.71
CA TRP A 121 -9.20 -6.71 -12.53
C TRP A 121 -10.50 -5.92 -12.44
N SER A 122 -11.57 -6.42 -13.04
CA SER A 122 -12.91 -5.85 -12.92
C SER A 122 -13.68 -6.32 -11.68
N PHE A 123 -13.01 -6.98 -10.72
CA PHE A 123 -13.61 -7.27 -9.42
C PHE A 123 -14.09 -5.98 -8.75
N CYS A 124 -15.39 -5.93 -8.43
CA CYS A 124 -16.02 -4.77 -7.82
C CYS A 124 -17.04 -5.24 -6.77
N PRO A 125 -16.82 -5.00 -5.48
CA PRO A 125 -17.83 -5.27 -4.46
C PRO A 125 -19.12 -4.50 -4.74
N PRO A 126 -20.30 -5.02 -4.36
CA PRO A 126 -21.57 -4.31 -4.58
C PRO A 126 -21.56 -2.89 -3.99
N GLY A 127 -21.75 -1.88 -4.83
CA GLY A 127 -21.70 -0.47 -4.44
C GLY A 127 -20.30 0.01 -4.02
N GLY A 128 -19.26 -0.75 -4.32
CA GLY A 128 -17.86 -0.41 -4.02
C GLY A 128 -17.06 0.02 -5.24
N GLU A 129 -15.75 -0.14 -5.17
CA GLU A 129 -14.77 0.30 -6.17
C GLU A 129 -14.18 -0.88 -6.95
N GLU A 130 -13.96 -0.72 -8.24
CA GLU A 130 -13.29 -1.72 -9.08
C GLU A 130 -11.78 -1.76 -8.81
N ARG A 131 -11.16 -2.95 -8.82
CA ARG A 131 -9.69 -3.09 -8.62
C ARG A 131 -8.87 -2.29 -9.62
N LEU A 132 -9.32 -2.21 -10.87
CA LEU A 132 -8.63 -1.42 -11.89
C LEU A 132 -8.64 0.08 -11.54
N ALA A 133 -9.72 0.59 -10.96
CA ALA A 133 -9.78 1.97 -10.48
C ALA A 133 -8.80 2.20 -9.31
N VAL A 134 -8.71 1.25 -8.37
CA VAL A 134 -7.70 1.27 -7.28
C VAL A 134 -6.29 1.35 -7.86
N LEU A 135 -5.96 0.49 -8.81
CA LEU A 135 -4.67 0.48 -9.48
C LEU A 135 -4.38 1.83 -10.14
N THR A 136 -5.31 2.33 -10.94
CA THR A 136 -5.15 3.57 -11.71
C THR A 136 -4.86 4.77 -10.79
N ARG A 137 -5.69 4.98 -9.75
CA ARG A 137 -5.48 6.09 -8.82
C ARG A 137 -4.20 5.96 -8.00
N SER A 138 -3.83 4.74 -7.64
CA SER A 138 -2.61 4.50 -6.86
C SER A 138 -1.34 4.72 -7.67
N LEU A 139 -1.32 4.31 -8.95
CA LEU A 139 -0.22 4.62 -9.87
C LEU A 139 -0.09 6.12 -10.09
N GLU A 140 -1.21 6.85 -10.22
CA GLU A 140 -1.17 8.30 -10.37
C GLU A 140 -0.65 9.01 -9.11
N ALA A 141 -1.02 8.55 -7.91
CA ALA A 141 -0.46 9.05 -6.66
C ALA A 141 1.07 8.90 -6.60
N LEU A 142 1.58 7.74 -7.03
CA LEU A 142 3.03 7.49 -7.06
C LEU A 142 3.74 8.33 -8.12
N ARG A 143 3.17 8.47 -9.33
CA ARG A 143 3.72 9.36 -10.36
C ARG A 143 3.79 10.81 -9.90
N GLU A 144 2.73 11.29 -9.24
CA GLU A 144 2.71 12.64 -8.67
C GLU A 144 3.78 12.80 -7.58
N ALA A 145 3.96 11.79 -6.73
CA ALA A 145 5.02 11.79 -5.73
C ALA A 145 6.41 11.86 -6.37
N GLY A 146 6.66 11.14 -7.47
CA GLY A 146 7.90 11.20 -8.24
C GLY A 146 8.16 12.59 -8.83
N ARG A 147 7.13 13.22 -9.43
CA ARG A 147 7.22 14.59 -9.98
C ARG A 147 7.46 15.63 -8.88
N ARG A 148 6.77 15.49 -7.75
CA ARG A 148 6.84 16.46 -6.64
C ARG A 148 8.13 16.37 -5.84
N TRP A 149 8.71 15.18 -5.74
CA TRP A 149 9.90 14.92 -4.91
C TRP A 149 10.97 14.12 -5.68
N PRO A 150 11.53 14.70 -6.75
CA PRO A 150 12.57 14.04 -7.53
C PRO A 150 13.80 13.74 -6.67
N HIS A 151 14.47 12.65 -6.96
CA HIS A 151 15.68 12.16 -6.26
C HIS A 151 15.48 11.86 -4.77
N LYS A 152 14.25 11.73 -4.30
CA LYS A 152 13.96 11.43 -2.89
C LYS A 152 13.72 9.94 -2.65
N ARG A 153 13.93 9.55 -1.40
CA ARG A 153 13.56 8.23 -0.88
C ARG A 153 12.33 8.41 0.01
N LEU A 154 11.24 7.80 -0.38
CA LEU A 154 9.93 7.97 0.25
C LEU A 154 9.52 6.70 0.98
N LEU A 155 8.92 6.83 2.17
CA LEU A 155 8.08 5.80 2.76
C LEU A 155 6.64 6.05 2.35
N VAL A 156 5.96 5.03 1.81
CA VAL A 156 4.54 5.08 1.43
C VAL A 156 3.75 4.13 2.31
N VAL A 157 2.84 4.67 3.13
CA VAL A 157 1.98 3.87 4.02
C VAL A 157 0.58 3.79 3.44
N THR A 158 0.14 2.59 3.09
CA THR A 158 -1.14 2.33 2.43
C THR A 158 -1.83 1.06 2.97
N HIS A 159 -2.54 0.33 2.13
CA HIS A 159 -3.43 -0.78 2.47
C HIS A 159 -3.10 -2.04 1.70
N GLU A 160 -3.61 -3.18 2.16
CA GLU A 160 -3.32 -4.47 1.54
C GLU A 160 -3.86 -4.59 0.12
N GLY A 161 -5.09 -4.13 -0.14
CA GLY A 161 -5.68 -4.16 -1.48
C GLY A 161 -4.90 -3.30 -2.47
N VAL A 162 -4.48 -2.09 -2.06
CA VAL A 162 -3.62 -1.20 -2.86
C VAL A 162 -2.28 -1.85 -3.16
N LEU A 163 -1.62 -2.43 -2.14
CA LEU A 163 -0.35 -3.15 -2.32
C LEU A 163 -0.50 -4.30 -3.31
N LYS A 164 -1.54 -5.12 -3.17
CA LYS A 164 -1.81 -6.23 -4.10
C LYS A 164 -2.01 -5.74 -5.53
N CYS A 165 -2.78 -4.67 -5.72
CA CYS A 165 -2.98 -4.08 -7.04
C CYS A 165 -1.65 -3.58 -7.65
N LEU A 166 -0.88 -2.79 -6.92
CA LEU A 166 0.38 -2.23 -7.40
C LEU A 166 1.45 -3.31 -7.62
N VAL A 167 1.75 -4.09 -6.57
CA VAL A 167 2.88 -5.02 -6.58
C VAL A 167 2.67 -6.14 -7.61
N TYR A 168 1.47 -6.74 -7.66
CA TYR A 168 1.22 -7.80 -8.63
C TYR A 168 1.11 -7.28 -10.07
N HIS A 169 0.53 -6.09 -10.29
CA HIS A 169 0.53 -5.49 -11.61
C HIS A 169 1.96 -5.25 -12.11
N LEU A 170 2.79 -4.60 -11.31
CA LEU A 170 4.18 -4.30 -11.66
C LEU A 170 5.03 -5.58 -11.79
N ALA A 171 4.83 -6.57 -10.92
CA ALA A 171 5.50 -7.86 -11.04
C ALA A 171 5.15 -8.57 -12.35
N ILE A 172 3.88 -8.59 -12.76
CA ILE A 172 3.43 -9.25 -13.99
C ILE A 172 4.06 -8.59 -15.23
N ILE A 173 4.01 -7.26 -15.34
CA ILE A 173 4.56 -6.56 -16.52
C ILE A 173 6.09 -6.64 -16.62
N HIS A 174 6.80 -6.78 -15.48
CA HIS A 174 8.27 -6.86 -15.47
C HIS A 174 8.82 -8.29 -15.41
N SER A 175 8.01 -9.30 -15.07
CA SER A 175 8.47 -10.69 -14.93
C SER A 175 8.72 -11.40 -16.26
N CYS A 176 8.23 -10.87 -17.37
CA CYS A 176 8.29 -11.54 -18.69
C CYS A 176 7.81 -13.01 -18.62
N GLY A 177 6.78 -13.30 -17.81
CA GLY A 177 6.23 -14.66 -17.66
C GLY A 177 6.97 -15.54 -16.63
N ARG A 178 7.94 -15.02 -15.89
CA ARG A 178 8.58 -15.75 -14.79
C ARG A 178 7.66 -15.77 -13.55
N ALA A 179 7.69 -16.88 -12.81
CA ALA A 179 7.04 -16.93 -11.50
C ALA A 179 7.70 -15.90 -10.56
N PHE A 180 6.90 -15.21 -9.78
CA PHE A 180 7.38 -14.29 -8.74
C PHE A 180 6.82 -14.71 -7.38
N ASP A 181 7.51 -14.30 -6.32
CA ASP A 181 7.14 -14.62 -4.95
C ASP A 181 5.78 -14.01 -4.58
N ARG A 182 5.13 -14.61 -3.59
CA ARG A 182 3.93 -14.01 -3.00
C ARG A 182 4.34 -12.86 -2.08
N MET A 183 3.52 -11.81 -2.10
CA MET A 183 3.64 -10.72 -1.16
C MET A 183 3.42 -11.24 0.27
N ALA A 184 4.43 -11.09 1.13
CA ALA A 184 4.35 -11.50 2.52
C ALA A 184 3.70 -10.42 3.40
N PRO A 185 2.94 -10.80 4.45
CA PRO A 185 2.35 -9.84 5.37
C PRO A 185 3.41 -8.98 6.06
N TYR A 186 3.09 -7.70 6.28
CA TYR A 186 3.97 -6.76 6.99
C TYR A 186 5.41 -6.72 6.46
N HIS A 187 5.55 -6.76 5.14
CA HIS A 187 6.81 -6.54 4.47
C HIS A 187 6.81 -5.19 3.74
N LEU A 188 8.00 -4.67 3.56
CA LEU A 188 8.28 -3.51 2.74
C LEU A 188 8.55 -3.96 1.30
N HIS A 189 8.12 -3.17 0.33
CA HIS A 189 8.40 -3.40 -1.10
C HIS A 189 9.08 -2.16 -1.66
N ARG A 190 10.07 -2.32 -2.53
CA ARG A 190 10.80 -1.21 -3.13
C ARG A 190 10.38 -0.99 -4.58
N LEU A 191 10.04 0.24 -4.89
CA LEU A 191 9.68 0.72 -6.21
C LEU A 191 10.61 1.85 -6.62
N THR A 192 10.91 1.94 -7.90
CA THR A 192 11.60 3.08 -8.53
C THR A 192 10.66 3.78 -9.49
N ILE A 193 10.58 5.11 -9.39
CA ILE A 193 9.79 5.96 -10.27
C ILE A 193 10.76 6.81 -11.09
N THR A 194 10.65 6.73 -12.42
CA THR A 194 11.45 7.51 -13.37
C THR A 194 10.50 8.14 -14.40
N GLY A 195 10.27 9.44 -14.29
CA GLY A 195 9.23 10.10 -15.10
C GLY A 195 7.84 9.53 -14.81
N ASN A 196 7.22 8.90 -15.79
CA ASN A 196 5.93 8.23 -15.67
C ASN A 196 6.04 6.71 -15.43
N ASP A 197 7.24 6.16 -15.52
CA ASP A 197 7.48 4.73 -15.35
C ASP A 197 7.65 4.37 -13.88
N ILE A 198 7.05 3.27 -13.48
CA ILE A 198 7.17 2.72 -12.13
C ILE A 198 7.61 1.27 -12.25
N VAL A 199 8.73 0.94 -11.62
CA VAL A 199 9.30 -0.40 -11.62
C VAL A 199 9.27 -0.98 -10.22
N LEU A 200 8.86 -2.24 -10.08
CA LEU A 200 9.04 -2.99 -8.84
C LEU A 200 10.47 -3.54 -8.81
N ASP A 201 11.34 -2.91 -8.02
CA ASP A 201 12.73 -3.35 -7.89
C ASP A 201 12.85 -4.61 -7.07
N GLN A 202 12.10 -4.66 -5.96
CA GLN A 202 12.18 -5.80 -5.05
C GLN A 202 10.89 -5.93 -4.21
N MET A 203 10.35 -7.13 -4.18
CA MET A 203 9.26 -7.53 -3.29
C MET A 203 9.83 -8.06 -1.98
N ASN A 204 9.13 -7.80 -0.87
CA ASN A 204 9.50 -8.32 0.46
C ASN A 204 10.95 -7.94 0.89
N THR A 205 11.37 -6.69 0.67
CA THR A 205 12.74 -6.25 0.94
C THR A 205 13.12 -6.25 2.42
N LEU A 206 12.16 -6.02 3.28
CA LEU A 206 12.32 -5.97 4.74
C LEU A 206 11.08 -6.56 5.40
N ALA A 207 11.27 -7.57 6.24
CA ALA A 207 10.23 -8.09 7.13
C ALA A 207 10.16 -7.24 8.39
N PHE A 208 9.01 -6.63 8.65
CA PHE A 208 8.81 -5.92 9.90
C PHE A 208 8.65 -6.90 11.05
N ARG A 209 9.53 -6.79 12.05
CA ARG A 209 9.50 -7.61 13.25
C ARG A 209 8.66 -6.94 14.32
N PRO A 210 7.84 -7.72 15.06
CA PRO A 210 7.24 -7.20 16.29
C PRO A 210 8.36 -6.82 17.28
N PRO A 211 8.06 -5.94 18.26
CA PRO A 211 9.01 -5.69 19.35
C PRO A 211 9.37 -7.01 20.04
N ALA A 212 10.58 -7.10 20.56
CA ALA A 212 10.96 -8.20 21.42
C ALA A 212 10.02 -8.22 22.65
N ALA A 213 9.60 -9.40 23.04
CA ALA A 213 8.75 -9.60 24.22
C ALA A 213 9.49 -9.21 25.50
#